data_da54310dce62fe539829f59911f483c5
#
_entry.id   da54310dce62fe539829f59911f483c5
#
_cell.length_a   1.000
_cell.length_b   1.000
_cell.length_c   1.000
_cell.angle_alpha   90.00
_cell.angle_beta   90.00
_cell.angle_gamma   90.00
#
_symmetry.space_group_name_H-M   'P 1'
#
loop_
_entity.id
_entity.type
_entity.pdbx_description
1 polymer ?
#
loop_
_entity_poly.entity_id
_entity_poly.type
_entity_poly.pdbx_seq_one_letter_code
_entity_poly.pdbx_strand_id
1 'polypeptide(L)'
;MARNDGIDRTVARNRDLKKSDTIKGAQTHNERQKESYSNPDIVPERTPFNVHFKEPTGSYEEMFKELEQQKVISTWGQKPDSTKFCELVFDVNSAYFYNNGGYEFAKQFYADAYEAAVKIVGGEQFILSAVMHADERNRAMSEALGEDIYHYHLHVVYIPVVEKQILWSKRCKDPALVGTAKETIMQVSRSKKWDSKQAVDDYGEPLLTPSGKKILKKSYSVLQDDFYEHMIGAGYTDLRRGERGSTEEHLTVTQFKVEQEKKRLEAYTETKLETLAAIDRLGTEELQKQEELAKIERQTEKAQDKLNAVVPVVQDAVKFARENISYFEDLIPEAGPLESAKSYREKKIMPLIHKLMDKFLGLYRQIIDLKEQMEKLQKRLSRAERDRDHFKDQLEKETENSADLLEDARDLMRVKRALGQEKVDTVIAVERTRDSARAAEQAELERQRKLARKRSGRDDR
;
A
#
# COMPACT_ATOMS: atom_id res chain seq x y z
N MET A 1 3.72 10.47 -13.58
CA MET A 1 2.87 9.89 -12.54
C MET A 1 1.49 9.68 -13.11
N ALA A 2 0.89 8.51 -12.92
CA ALA A 2 -0.56 8.45 -13.00
C ALA A 2 -1.08 9.42 -11.93
N ARG A 3 -1.73 10.49 -12.33
CA ARG A 3 -2.36 11.42 -11.40
C ARG A 3 -3.49 10.65 -10.72
N ASN A 4 -3.47 10.58 -9.42
CA ASN A 4 -4.55 9.94 -8.65
C ASN A 4 -5.71 10.95 -8.47
N ASP A 5 -6.20 11.47 -9.61
CA ASP A 5 -7.29 12.45 -9.68
C ASP A 5 -8.63 11.83 -10.06
N GLY A 6 -8.69 10.50 -10.11
CA GLY A 6 -9.89 9.74 -10.48
C GLY A 6 -10.29 9.83 -11.95
N ILE A 7 -9.41 10.36 -12.81
CA ILE A 7 -9.69 10.51 -14.25
C ILE A 7 -8.93 9.44 -15.03
N ASP A 8 -9.66 8.63 -15.79
CA ASP A 8 -9.10 7.60 -16.64
C ASP A 8 -8.71 8.21 -18.00
N ARG A 9 -7.40 8.17 -18.28
CA ARG A 9 -6.82 8.79 -19.48
C ARG A 9 -6.22 7.75 -20.40
N THR A 10 -6.47 7.90 -21.69
CA THR A 10 -5.78 7.12 -22.73
C THR A 10 -4.33 7.58 -22.87
N VAL A 11 -3.43 6.61 -23.00
CA VAL A 11 -2.00 6.84 -23.28
C VAL A 11 -1.60 6.04 -24.51
N ALA A 12 -1.02 6.71 -25.49
CA ALA A 12 -0.41 6.07 -26.64
C ALA A 12 1.03 6.54 -26.80
N ARG A 13 1.96 5.62 -26.92
CA ARG A 13 3.39 5.90 -27.08
C ARG A 13 3.89 5.28 -28.37
N ASN A 14 4.88 5.93 -29.00
CA ASN A 14 5.57 5.39 -30.14
C ASN A 14 7.09 5.38 -29.89
N ARG A 15 7.68 4.20 -29.93
CA ARG A 15 9.09 3.97 -29.67
C ARG A 15 9.81 3.52 -30.92
N ASP A 16 10.99 4.07 -31.17
CA ASP A 16 11.88 3.66 -32.26
C ASP A 16 12.71 2.44 -31.87
N LEU A 17 12.69 1.37 -32.64
CA LEU A 17 13.53 0.19 -32.50
C LEU A 17 14.63 0.22 -33.57
N LYS A 18 15.79 0.81 -33.23
CA LYS A 18 16.84 1.12 -34.22
C LYS A 18 17.92 0.06 -34.35
N LYS A 19 18.31 -0.56 -33.25
CA LYS A 19 19.41 -1.53 -33.19
C LYS A 19 18.86 -2.95 -33.13
N SER A 20 19.58 -3.89 -33.75
CA SER A 20 19.20 -5.32 -33.72
C SER A 20 18.95 -5.83 -32.30
N ASP A 21 19.81 -5.47 -31.34
CA ASP A 21 19.62 -5.85 -29.93
C ASP A 21 18.33 -5.27 -29.33
N THR A 22 17.94 -4.04 -29.75
CA THR A 22 16.69 -3.42 -29.32
C THR A 22 15.48 -4.11 -29.94
N ILE A 23 15.57 -4.53 -31.20
CA ILE A 23 14.51 -5.26 -31.93
C ILE A 23 14.31 -6.65 -31.32
N LYS A 24 15.39 -7.40 -31.14
CA LYS A 24 15.37 -8.70 -30.47
C LYS A 24 14.90 -8.59 -29.02
N GLY A 25 15.37 -7.55 -28.31
CA GLY A 25 14.94 -7.26 -26.95
C GLY A 25 13.45 -6.99 -26.84
N ALA A 26 12.87 -6.24 -27.81
CA ALA A 26 11.43 -6.02 -27.90
C ALA A 26 10.69 -7.35 -28.17
N GLN A 27 11.14 -8.15 -29.12
CA GLN A 27 10.53 -9.45 -29.41
C GLN A 27 10.56 -10.37 -28.19
N THR A 28 11.73 -10.57 -27.58
CA THR A 28 11.85 -11.45 -26.40
C THR A 28 11.05 -10.94 -25.20
N HIS A 29 10.82 -9.63 -25.08
CA HIS A 29 9.95 -9.06 -24.04
C HIS A 29 8.47 -9.30 -24.35
N ASN A 30 8.06 -8.98 -25.58
CA ASN A 30 6.65 -9.06 -25.98
C ASN A 30 6.15 -10.51 -26.02
N GLU A 31 6.98 -11.42 -26.53
CA GLU A 31 6.65 -12.85 -26.65
C GLU A 31 7.04 -13.67 -25.39
N ARG A 32 7.45 -13.01 -24.31
CA ARG A 32 7.84 -13.66 -23.03
C ARG A 32 8.83 -14.80 -23.19
N GLN A 33 9.87 -14.61 -24.02
CA GLN A 33 10.87 -15.64 -24.35
C GLN A 33 12.06 -15.70 -23.39
N LYS A 34 12.09 -14.91 -22.31
CA LYS A 34 13.16 -14.90 -21.31
C LYS A 34 12.82 -15.79 -20.13
N GLU A 35 13.82 -16.47 -19.58
CA GLU A 35 13.68 -17.19 -18.31
C GLU A 35 13.52 -16.27 -17.11
N SER A 36 14.06 -15.04 -17.18
CA SER A 36 13.94 -14.04 -16.15
C SER A 36 13.85 -12.62 -16.73
N TYR A 37 13.11 -11.75 -16.06
CA TYR A 37 12.88 -10.36 -16.45
C TYR A 37 13.41 -9.42 -15.38
N SER A 38 13.98 -8.28 -15.80
CA SER A 38 14.34 -7.19 -14.89
C SER A 38 13.12 -6.51 -14.27
N ASN A 39 11.93 -6.70 -14.84
CA ASN A 39 10.68 -6.28 -14.25
C ASN A 39 10.19 -7.34 -13.26
N PRO A 40 10.30 -7.13 -11.93
CA PRO A 40 9.87 -8.10 -10.92
C PRO A 40 8.34 -8.19 -10.79
N ASP A 41 7.61 -7.36 -11.52
CA ASP A 41 6.14 -7.35 -11.51
C ASP A 41 5.55 -8.31 -12.55
N ILE A 42 6.40 -8.92 -13.42
CA ILE A 42 5.98 -9.98 -14.33
C ILE A 42 5.77 -11.26 -13.52
N VAL A 43 4.58 -11.82 -13.64
CA VAL A 43 4.13 -13.07 -13.01
C VAL A 43 4.08 -14.16 -14.08
N PRO A 44 5.08 -15.04 -14.19
CA PRO A 44 5.18 -16.03 -15.26
C PRO A 44 3.98 -16.97 -15.38
N GLU A 45 3.36 -17.29 -14.24
CA GLU A 45 2.17 -18.14 -14.18
C GLU A 45 0.96 -17.50 -14.87
N ARG A 46 1.00 -16.19 -15.09
CA ARG A 46 -0.04 -15.45 -15.80
C ARG A 46 0.28 -15.19 -17.27
N THR A 47 1.45 -15.52 -17.75
CA THR A 47 1.80 -15.38 -19.18
C THR A 47 0.77 -16.03 -20.12
N PRO A 48 0.12 -17.15 -19.78
CA PRO A 48 -0.95 -17.72 -20.62
C PRO A 48 -2.19 -16.82 -20.78
N PHE A 49 -2.34 -15.77 -19.97
CA PHE A 49 -3.42 -14.79 -20.10
C PHE A 49 -3.06 -13.62 -21.03
N ASN A 50 -1.81 -13.54 -21.51
CA ASN A 50 -1.45 -12.60 -22.57
C ASN A 50 -2.20 -12.95 -23.84
N VAL A 51 -2.73 -11.94 -24.54
CA VAL A 51 -3.57 -12.15 -25.72
C VAL A 51 -2.87 -11.60 -26.94
N HIS A 52 -2.58 -12.45 -27.89
CA HIS A 52 -2.08 -12.05 -29.21
C HIS A 52 -3.27 -11.71 -30.12
N PHE A 53 -3.38 -10.47 -30.57
CA PHE A 53 -4.26 -10.05 -31.65
C PHE A 53 -3.60 -10.31 -33.01
N LYS A 54 -2.27 -10.30 -33.01
CA LYS A 54 -1.45 -10.76 -34.14
C LYS A 54 -0.19 -11.45 -33.63
N GLU A 55 -0.07 -12.74 -33.91
CA GLU A 55 1.13 -13.52 -33.61
C GLU A 55 2.23 -13.28 -34.65
N PRO A 56 3.50 -13.16 -34.26
CA PRO A 56 4.60 -13.11 -35.22
C PRO A 56 4.83 -14.51 -35.86
N THR A 57 5.05 -14.54 -37.17
CA THR A 57 5.32 -15.77 -37.90
C THR A 57 6.81 -16.19 -37.90
N GLY A 58 7.67 -15.36 -37.34
CA GLY A 58 9.10 -15.55 -37.20
C GLY A 58 9.76 -14.43 -36.41
N SER A 59 11.08 -14.26 -36.57
CA SER A 59 11.71 -13.08 -36.00
C SER A 59 11.25 -11.81 -36.75
N TYR A 60 11.15 -10.69 -36.03
CA TYR A 60 10.73 -9.43 -36.64
C TYR A 60 11.64 -9.02 -37.81
N GLU A 61 12.93 -9.35 -37.73
CA GLU A 61 13.88 -9.08 -38.81
C GLU A 61 13.67 -9.99 -40.05
N GLU A 62 13.27 -11.25 -39.85
CA GLU A 62 12.91 -12.18 -40.96
C GLU A 62 11.62 -11.73 -41.62
N MET A 63 10.57 -11.46 -40.85
CA MET A 63 9.29 -10.95 -41.36
C MET A 63 9.49 -9.68 -42.20
N PHE A 64 10.36 -8.75 -41.72
CA PHE A 64 10.70 -7.56 -42.50
C PHE A 64 11.32 -7.90 -43.86
N LYS A 65 12.29 -8.82 -43.91
CA LYS A 65 12.93 -9.28 -45.16
C LYS A 65 11.94 -9.91 -46.12
N GLU A 66 11.03 -10.72 -45.59
CA GLU A 66 9.98 -11.33 -46.39
C GLU A 66 9.05 -10.31 -47.02
N LEU A 67 8.58 -9.31 -46.27
CA LEU A 67 7.74 -8.23 -46.80
C LEU A 67 8.47 -7.37 -47.83
N GLU A 68 9.78 -7.17 -47.67
CA GLU A 68 10.61 -6.47 -48.67
C GLU A 68 10.79 -7.31 -49.93
N GLN A 69 11.06 -8.62 -49.82
CA GLN A 69 11.18 -9.54 -50.98
C GLN A 69 9.87 -9.66 -51.75
N GLN A 70 8.74 -9.68 -51.05
CA GLN A 70 7.40 -9.71 -51.64
C GLN A 70 6.97 -8.35 -52.21
N LYS A 71 7.78 -7.30 -52.08
CA LYS A 71 7.51 -5.92 -52.49
C LYS A 71 6.29 -5.29 -51.80
N VAL A 72 5.86 -5.82 -50.67
CA VAL A 72 4.83 -5.21 -49.82
C VAL A 72 5.36 -3.91 -49.22
N ILE A 73 6.65 -3.85 -48.89
CA ILE A 73 7.35 -2.66 -48.41
C ILE A 73 8.58 -2.40 -49.29
N SER A 74 9.06 -1.15 -49.23
CA SER A 74 10.28 -0.78 -49.97
C SER A 74 11.19 0.10 -49.12
N THR A 75 12.47 -0.27 -49.06
CA THR A 75 13.54 0.52 -48.43
C THR A 75 14.20 1.48 -49.41
N TRP A 76 13.68 1.61 -50.61
CA TRP A 76 14.26 2.43 -51.67
C TRP A 76 14.46 3.90 -51.21
N GLY A 77 15.71 4.39 -51.34
CA GLY A 77 16.10 5.73 -50.92
C GLY A 77 16.24 5.95 -49.41
N GLN A 78 16.22 4.88 -48.60
CA GLN A 78 16.56 4.99 -47.18
C GLN A 78 18.09 5.09 -46.95
N LYS A 79 18.44 5.76 -45.86
CA LYS A 79 19.81 5.68 -45.30
C LYS A 79 19.99 4.41 -44.50
N PRO A 80 21.21 3.83 -44.40
CA PRO A 80 21.46 2.61 -43.62
C PRO A 80 20.95 2.68 -42.18
N ASP A 81 21.11 3.83 -41.51
CA ASP A 81 20.75 4.03 -40.10
C ASP A 81 19.30 4.46 -39.89
N SER A 82 18.44 4.39 -40.93
CA SER A 82 17.03 4.73 -40.81
C SER A 82 16.29 3.76 -39.93
N THR A 83 15.38 4.26 -39.10
CA THR A 83 14.48 3.44 -38.27
C THR A 83 13.55 2.64 -39.18
N LYS A 84 13.63 1.31 -39.09
CA LYS A 84 12.82 0.34 -39.85
C LYS A 84 11.68 -0.23 -39.05
N PHE A 85 11.79 -0.26 -37.73
CA PHE A 85 10.82 -0.82 -36.83
C PHE A 85 10.42 0.21 -35.76
N CYS A 86 9.16 0.22 -35.42
CA CYS A 86 8.60 1.02 -34.32
C CYS A 86 7.68 0.13 -33.48
N GLU A 87 7.46 0.58 -32.27
CA GLU A 87 6.54 -0.04 -31.33
C GLU A 87 5.54 0.98 -30.81
N LEU A 88 4.24 0.72 -30.98
CA LEU A 88 3.19 1.44 -30.27
C LEU A 88 2.91 0.72 -28.96
N VAL A 89 2.69 1.50 -27.89
CA VAL A 89 2.21 0.98 -26.62
C VAL A 89 0.96 1.78 -26.25
N PHE A 90 -0.15 1.07 -26.09
CA PHE A 90 -1.42 1.63 -25.64
C PHE A 90 -1.69 1.21 -24.20
N ASP A 91 -2.12 2.16 -23.40
CA ASP A 91 -2.21 2.02 -21.97
C ASP A 91 -3.36 2.88 -21.41
N VAL A 92 -3.97 2.39 -20.34
CA VAL A 92 -4.90 3.11 -19.45
C VAL A 92 -4.58 2.66 -18.03
N ASN A 93 -4.91 3.46 -17.03
CA ASN A 93 -4.61 3.09 -15.66
C ASN A 93 -5.33 1.77 -15.24
N SER A 94 -4.71 0.99 -14.36
CA SER A 94 -5.25 -0.32 -13.94
C SER A 94 -6.59 -0.21 -13.23
N ALA A 95 -6.90 0.93 -12.61
CA ALA A 95 -8.17 1.16 -11.91
C ALA A 95 -9.35 1.16 -12.89
N TYR A 96 -9.15 1.65 -14.12
CA TYR A 96 -10.16 1.62 -15.16
C TYR A 96 -10.66 0.20 -15.43
N PHE A 97 -9.74 -0.71 -15.68
CA PHE A 97 -10.10 -2.11 -15.92
C PHE A 97 -10.69 -2.79 -14.70
N TYR A 98 -10.13 -2.54 -13.53
CA TYR A 98 -10.64 -3.08 -12.26
C TYR A 98 -12.10 -2.71 -12.02
N ASN A 99 -12.46 -1.44 -12.28
CA ASN A 99 -13.80 -0.93 -12.07
C ASN A 99 -14.81 -1.38 -13.14
N ASN A 100 -14.34 -1.78 -14.33
CA ASN A 100 -15.19 -2.12 -15.48
C ASN A 100 -15.24 -3.62 -15.81
N GLY A 101 -14.79 -4.51 -14.96
CA GLY A 101 -14.91 -5.97 -15.15
C GLY A 101 -13.58 -6.72 -15.36
N GLY A 102 -12.46 -6.04 -15.13
CA GLY A 102 -11.15 -6.69 -15.05
C GLY A 102 -10.63 -7.22 -16.38
N TYR A 103 -10.19 -8.46 -16.38
CA TYR A 103 -9.49 -9.09 -17.51
C TYR A 103 -10.32 -9.17 -18.80
N GLU A 104 -11.57 -9.60 -18.72
CA GLU A 104 -12.43 -9.76 -19.92
C GLU A 104 -12.74 -8.40 -20.57
N PHE A 105 -12.98 -7.37 -19.75
CA PHE A 105 -13.15 -6.02 -20.26
C PHE A 105 -11.86 -5.48 -20.88
N ALA A 106 -10.68 -5.73 -20.26
CA ALA A 106 -9.40 -5.33 -20.82
C ALA A 106 -9.13 -6.02 -22.18
N LYS A 107 -9.47 -7.29 -22.31
CA LYS A 107 -9.35 -8.03 -23.55
C LYS A 107 -10.16 -7.43 -24.69
N GLN A 108 -11.43 -7.05 -24.40
CA GLN A 108 -12.26 -6.36 -25.39
C GLN A 108 -11.71 -4.97 -25.72
N PHE A 109 -11.35 -4.20 -24.71
CA PHE A 109 -10.75 -2.87 -24.88
C PHE A 109 -9.50 -2.90 -25.77
N TYR A 110 -8.61 -3.86 -25.56
CA TYR A 110 -7.38 -3.96 -26.37
C TYR A 110 -7.61 -4.61 -27.74
N ALA A 111 -8.72 -5.33 -27.95
CA ALA A 111 -9.14 -5.69 -29.30
C ALA A 111 -9.50 -4.43 -30.12
N ASP A 112 -10.30 -3.53 -29.55
CA ASP A 112 -10.66 -2.26 -30.19
C ASP A 112 -9.42 -1.33 -30.34
N ALA A 113 -8.49 -1.36 -29.35
CA ALA A 113 -7.21 -0.65 -29.44
C ALA A 113 -6.30 -1.22 -30.56
N TYR A 114 -6.38 -2.51 -30.84
CA TYR A 114 -5.69 -3.12 -31.98
C TYR A 114 -6.27 -2.63 -33.31
N GLU A 115 -7.57 -2.49 -33.42
CA GLU A 115 -8.20 -1.89 -34.61
C GLU A 115 -7.74 -0.43 -34.80
N ALA A 116 -7.61 0.35 -33.70
CA ALA A 116 -7.00 1.67 -33.76
C ALA A 116 -5.57 1.61 -34.29
N ALA A 117 -4.76 0.67 -33.79
CA ALA A 117 -3.39 0.47 -34.27
C ALA A 117 -3.33 0.17 -35.76
N VAL A 118 -4.19 -0.71 -36.28
CA VAL A 118 -4.28 -1.04 -37.72
C VAL A 118 -4.53 0.21 -38.54
N LYS A 119 -5.47 1.06 -38.13
CA LYS A 119 -5.77 2.36 -38.80
C LYS A 119 -4.59 3.33 -38.71
N ILE A 120 -4.00 3.48 -37.54
CA ILE A 120 -2.86 4.38 -37.29
C ILE A 120 -1.64 3.94 -38.11
N VAL A 121 -1.36 2.65 -38.15
CA VAL A 121 -0.23 2.08 -38.92
C VAL A 121 -0.50 2.16 -40.44
N GLY A 122 -1.75 2.06 -40.85
CA GLY A 122 -2.18 2.13 -42.26
C GLY A 122 -2.30 0.78 -42.93
N GLY A 123 -2.54 -0.25 -42.14
CA GLY A 123 -2.82 -1.60 -42.61
C GLY A 123 -2.18 -2.69 -41.74
N GLU A 124 -2.92 -3.76 -41.53
CA GLU A 124 -2.51 -4.89 -40.71
C GLU A 124 -1.25 -5.59 -41.24
N GLN A 125 -1.03 -5.59 -42.56
CA GLN A 125 0.14 -6.19 -43.19
C GLN A 125 1.48 -5.56 -42.75
N PHE A 126 1.48 -4.39 -42.18
CA PHE A 126 2.66 -3.70 -41.68
C PHE A 126 2.89 -3.92 -40.17
N ILE A 127 1.98 -4.58 -39.48
CA ILE A 127 2.12 -4.98 -38.08
C ILE A 127 2.79 -6.35 -38.04
N LEU A 128 3.85 -6.50 -37.23
CA LEU A 128 4.59 -7.73 -37.06
C LEU A 128 4.09 -8.56 -35.89
N SER A 129 3.70 -7.90 -34.81
CA SER A 129 3.14 -8.54 -33.62
C SER A 129 2.26 -7.53 -32.90
N ALA A 130 1.19 -8.01 -32.27
CA ALA A 130 0.33 -7.25 -31.38
C ALA A 130 -0.09 -8.13 -30.20
N VAL A 131 0.35 -7.80 -29.00
CA VAL A 131 0.10 -8.58 -27.79
C VAL A 131 -0.33 -7.70 -26.64
N MET A 132 -1.45 -8.05 -26.01
CA MET A 132 -1.86 -7.51 -24.71
C MET A 132 -1.13 -8.28 -23.63
N HIS A 133 -0.36 -7.61 -22.82
CA HIS A 133 0.19 -8.17 -21.59
C HIS A 133 -0.85 -8.11 -20.47
N ALA A 134 -1.05 -9.24 -19.79
CA ALA A 134 -1.94 -9.43 -18.66
C ALA A 134 -1.23 -10.08 -17.46
N ASP A 135 0.09 -10.14 -17.52
CA ASP A 135 0.97 -10.81 -16.58
C ASP A 135 1.83 -9.84 -15.75
N GLU A 136 1.60 -8.53 -15.86
CA GLU A 136 2.33 -7.54 -15.06
C GLU A 136 1.48 -7.07 -13.87
N ARG A 137 1.92 -7.37 -12.65
CA ARG A 137 1.20 -7.01 -11.43
C ARG A 137 1.31 -5.51 -11.14
N ASN A 138 0.18 -4.87 -10.86
CA ASN A 138 0.17 -3.52 -10.27
C ASN A 138 0.29 -3.63 -8.75
N ARG A 139 1.54 -3.59 -8.26
CA ARG A 139 1.86 -3.80 -6.85
C ARG A 139 1.16 -2.80 -5.93
N ALA A 140 1.16 -1.52 -6.29
CA ALA A 140 0.56 -0.47 -5.47
C ALA A 140 -0.96 -0.67 -5.28
N MET A 141 -1.68 -1.00 -6.36
CA MET A 141 -3.11 -1.32 -6.27
C MET A 141 -3.36 -2.63 -5.53
N SER A 142 -2.55 -3.65 -5.80
CA SER A 142 -2.69 -4.96 -5.13
C SER A 142 -2.53 -4.83 -3.61
N GLU A 143 -1.55 -4.04 -3.15
CA GLU A 143 -1.34 -3.77 -1.73
C GLU A 143 -2.49 -2.96 -1.11
N ALA A 144 -3.01 -1.97 -1.85
CA ALA A 144 -4.11 -1.14 -1.36
C ALA A 144 -5.45 -1.89 -1.26
N LEU A 145 -5.72 -2.84 -2.17
CA LEU A 145 -6.98 -3.57 -2.24
C LEU A 145 -6.92 -4.96 -1.56
N GLY A 146 -5.71 -5.45 -1.24
CA GLY A 146 -5.52 -6.77 -0.63
C GLY A 146 -5.76 -7.95 -1.58
N GLU A 147 -5.73 -7.70 -2.90
CA GLU A 147 -5.89 -8.72 -3.94
C GLU A 147 -4.98 -8.44 -5.14
N ASP A 148 -4.70 -9.44 -5.97
CA ASP A 148 -3.81 -9.29 -7.11
C ASP A 148 -4.47 -8.50 -8.25
N ILE A 149 -3.98 -7.29 -8.48
CA ILE A 149 -4.37 -6.42 -9.57
C ILE A 149 -3.28 -6.40 -10.63
N TYR A 150 -3.68 -6.52 -11.88
CA TYR A 150 -2.77 -6.56 -13.02
C TYR A 150 -2.88 -5.29 -13.87
N HIS A 151 -1.75 -4.91 -14.44
CA HIS A 151 -1.64 -3.79 -15.35
C HIS A 151 -1.70 -4.31 -16.78
N TYR A 152 -2.80 -4.01 -17.47
CA TYR A 152 -2.99 -4.41 -18.86
C TYR A 152 -2.49 -3.31 -19.79
N HIS A 153 -1.76 -3.69 -20.84
CA HIS A 153 -1.30 -2.78 -21.88
C HIS A 153 -1.04 -3.55 -23.16
N LEU A 154 -1.17 -2.85 -24.31
CA LEU A 154 -1.02 -3.46 -25.64
C LEU A 154 0.28 -2.98 -26.27
N HIS A 155 1.12 -3.92 -26.68
CA HIS A 155 2.31 -3.72 -27.50
C HIS A 155 2.00 -4.05 -28.96
N VAL A 156 2.32 -3.12 -29.88
CA VAL A 156 2.17 -3.34 -31.32
C VAL A 156 3.47 -2.99 -32.03
N VAL A 157 4.17 -4.00 -32.50
CA VAL A 157 5.41 -3.82 -33.28
C VAL A 157 5.08 -3.77 -34.76
N TYR A 158 5.55 -2.73 -35.45
CA TYR A 158 5.18 -2.46 -36.82
C TYR A 158 6.31 -1.81 -37.64
N ILE A 159 6.12 -1.82 -38.97
CA ILE A 159 6.99 -1.16 -39.94
C ILE A 159 6.37 0.19 -40.32
N PRO A 160 7.03 1.34 -40.07
CA PRO A 160 6.50 2.65 -40.42
C PRO A 160 6.60 2.92 -41.92
N VAL A 161 5.49 2.81 -42.62
CA VAL A 161 5.40 2.99 -44.07
C VAL A 161 4.60 4.23 -44.46
N VAL A 162 4.91 4.78 -45.61
CA VAL A 162 4.15 5.82 -46.30
C VAL A 162 4.00 5.46 -47.76
N GLU A 163 2.85 5.75 -48.32
CA GLU A 163 2.66 5.64 -49.76
C GLU A 163 3.54 6.69 -50.48
N LYS A 164 4.24 6.26 -51.48
CA LYS A 164 5.10 7.12 -52.30
C LYS A 164 4.94 6.78 -53.78
N GLN A 165 4.60 7.78 -54.56
CA GLN A 165 4.62 7.68 -55.99
C GLN A 165 6.03 7.92 -56.53
N ILE A 166 6.53 7.00 -57.37
CA ILE A 166 7.74 7.14 -58.09
C ILE A 166 7.36 7.68 -59.48
N LEU A 167 7.89 8.85 -59.81
CA LEU A 167 7.58 9.46 -61.10
C LEU A 167 8.61 9.08 -62.16
N TRP A 168 8.16 9.05 -63.41
CA TRP A 168 9.07 8.93 -64.53
C TRP A 168 10.06 10.08 -64.57
N SER A 169 11.32 9.73 -64.58
CA SER A 169 12.40 10.73 -64.58
C SER A 169 12.58 11.39 -65.92
N LYS A 170 13.28 12.57 -65.95
CA LYS A 170 13.66 13.27 -67.17
C LYS A 170 14.48 12.42 -68.17
N ARG A 171 14.97 11.23 -67.78
CA ARG A 171 15.67 10.26 -68.62
C ARG A 171 14.73 9.27 -69.34
N CYS A 172 13.41 9.42 -69.16
CA CYS A 172 12.43 8.57 -69.84
C CYS A 172 12.50 8.86 -71.36
N LYS A 173 12.47 7.76 -72.14
CA LYS A 173 12.51 7.86 -73.62
C LYS A 173 11.25 8.50 -74.19
N ASP A 174 10.14 8.38 -73.48
CA ASP A 174 8.86 9.02 -73.86
C ASP A 174 8.69 10.31 -73.04
N PRO A 175 8.78 11.50 -73.67
CA PRO A 175 8.61 12.76 -72.97
C PRO A 175 7.21 12.95 -72.38
N ALA A 176 6.17 12.29 -72.90
CA ALA A 176 4.79 12.40 -72.41
C ALA A 176 4.62 11.73 -71.01
N LEU A 177 5.50 10.79 -70.69
CA LEU A 177 5.46 10.09 -69.39
C LEU A 177 6.24 10.86 -68.30
N VAL A 178 7.15 11.75 -68.66
CA VAL A 178 7.99 12.47 -67.68
C VAL A 178 7.13 13.23 -66.66
N GLY A 179 7.34 12.92 -65.39
CA GLY A 179 6.57 13.51 -64.30
C GLY A 179 5.24 12.84 -63.95
N THR A 180 4.80 11.85 -64.75
CA THR A 180 3.67 11.01 -64.38
C THR A 180 4.07 9.86 -63.45
N ALA A 181 3.11 9.28 -62.71
CA ALA A 181 3.38 8.18 -61.81
C ALA A 181 3.82 6.93 -62.57
N LYS A 182 5.01 6.41 -62.28
CA LYS A 182 5.55 5.18 -62.80
C LYS A 182 5.07 3.97 -62.02
N GLU A 183 5.12 4.09 -60.70
CA GLU A 183 4.68 3.08 -59.73
C GLU A 183 4.40 3.70 -58.38
N THR A 184 3.58 3.06 -57.59
CA THR A 184 3.35 3.42 -56.20
C THR A 184 3.94 2.38 -55.30
N ILE A 185 4.74 2.79 -54.31
CA ILE A 185 5.40 1.89 -53.36
C ILE A 185 5.05 2.28 -51.94
N MET A 186 5.03 1.29 -51.04
CA MET A 186 4.96 1.54 -49.58
C MET A 186 6.38 1.72 -49.06
N GLN A 187 6.83 2.99 -49.04
CA GLN A 187 8.18 3.33 -48.60
C GLN A 187 8.29 3.26 -47.09
N VAL A 188 9.23 2.48 -46.58
CA VAL A 188 9.56 2.47 -45.16
C VAL A 188 10.16 3.83 -44.82
N SER A 189 9.52 4.60 -43.93
CA SER A 189 9.97 5.92 -43.54
C SER A 189 9.34 6.40 -42.25
N ARG A 190 10.06 6.23 -41.16
CA ARG A 190 9.64 6.69 -39.83
C ARG A 190 9.40 8.22 -39.79
N SER A 191 10.29 8.98 -40.36
CA SER A 191 10.22 10.46 -40.30
C SER A 191 9.02 11.02 -41.08
N LYS A 192 8.64 10.40 -42.22
CA LYS A 192 7.46 10.83 -42.98
C LYS A 192 6.17 10.32 -42.38
N LYS A 193 6.16 9.07 -41.85
CA LYS A 193 5.00 8.50 -41.18
C LYS A 193 4.60 9.35 -39.95
N TRP A 194 5.57 9.80 -39.21
CA TRP A 194 5.43 10.59 -38.00
C TRP A 194 5.88 12.02 -38.19
N ASP A 195 5.50 12.63 -39.32
CA ASP A 195 5.74 14.04 -39.56
C ASP A 195 4.77 14.91 -38.71
N SER A 196 5.23 16.10 -38.33
CA SER A 196 4.39 17.08 -37.65
C SER A 196 3.36 17.64 -38.59
N LYS A 197 2.06 17.55 -38.22
CA LYS A 197 0.97 18.06 -39.04
C LYS A 197 0.67 19.53 -38.72
N GLN A 198 0.13 20.26 -39.70
CA GLN A 198 -0.42 21.59 -39.48
C GLN A 198 -1.54 21.49 -38.43
N ALA A 199 -1.46 22.30 -37.36
CA ALA A 199 -2.56 22.44 -36.44
C ALA A 199 -3.70 23.22 -37.10
N VAL A 200 -4.92 22.77 -36.89
CA VAL A 200 -6.15 23.42 -37.38
C VAL A 200 -7.05 23.73 -36.18
N ASP A 201 -7.94 24.71 -36.34
CA ASP A 201 -8.98 25.02 -35.39
C ASP A 201 -10.18 24.05 -35.53
N ASP A 202 -11.27 24.30 -34.80
CA ASP A 202 -12.46 23.46 -34.80
C ASP A 202 -13.27 23.54 -36.14
N TYR A 203 -12.92 24.50 -37.01
CA TYR A 203 -13.48 24.66 -38.34
C TYR A 203 -12.60 24.10 -39.45
N GLY A 204 -11.41 23.54 -39.09
CA GLY A 204 -10.45 23.02 -40.05
C GLY A 204 -9.50 24.06 -40.65
N GLU A 205 -9.54 25.29 -40.16
CA GLU A 205 -8.66 26.36 -40.68
C GLU A 205 -7.26 26.28 -40.01
N PRO A 206 -6.20 26.52 -40.79
CA PRO A 206 -4.82 26.47 -40.30
C PRO A 206 -4.52 27.45 -39.19
N LEU A 207 -4.11 26.95 -38.02
CA LEU A 207 -3.63 27.80 -36.94
C LEU A 207 -2.27 28.39 -37.26
N LEU A 208 -2.18 29.72 -37.13
CA LEU A 208 -0.95 30.48 -37.38
C LEU A 208 -0.52 31.21 -36.10
N THR A 209 0.80 31.41 -35.96
CA THR A 209 1.35 32.31 -34.95
C THR A 209 1.01 33.76 -35.27
N PRO A 210 1.11 34.72 -34.33
CA PRO A 210 0.94 36.14 -34.62
C PRO A 210 1.87 36.66 -35.73
N SER A 211 2.99 35.97 -36.00
CA SER A 211 3.91 36.27 -37.10
C SER A 211 3.57 35.55 -38.41
N GLY A 212 2.41 34.92 -38.53
CA GLY A 212 1.95 34.21 -39.74
C GLY A 212 2.63 32.86 -39.99
N LYS A 213 3.41 32.31 -39.04
CA LYS A 213 4.03 30.99 -39.18
C LYS A 213 3.03 29.90 -38.82
N LYS A 214 3.10 28.77 -39.53
CA LYS A 214 2.28 27.59 -39.26
C LYS A 214 2.56 27.03 -37.86
N ILE A 215 1.53 26.83 -37.07
CA ILE A 215 1.61 26.07 -35.81
C ILE A 215 1.57 24.58 -36.16
N LEU A 216 2.60 23.84 -35.74
CA LEU A 216 2.67 22.40 -35.99
C LEU A 216 2.26 21.59 -34.76
N LYS A 217 1.37 20.65 -34.99
CA LYS A 217 1.01 19.64 -34.02
C LYS A 217 2.03 18.52 -34.07
N LYS A 218 2.73 18.27 -32.94
CA LYS A 218 3.76 17.23 -32.85
C LYS A 218 3.14 15.84 -33.08
N SER A 219 3.88 14.94 -33.71
CA SER A 219 3.41 13.60 -34.09
C SER A 219 2.87 12.77 -32.91
N TYR A 220 3.47 12.88 -31.72
CA TYR A 220 2.97 12.17 -30.55
C TYR A 220 1.58 12.69 -30.10
N SER A 221 1.30 13.99 -30.29
CA SER A 221 -0.01 14.55 -29.99
C SER A 221 -1.06 14.08 -31.00
N VAL A 222 -0.66 13.88 -32.26
CA VAL A 222 -1.53 13.29 -33.29
C VAL A 222 -1.87 11.84 -32.92
N LEU A 223 -0.87 11.04 -32.55
CA LEU A 223 -1.06 9.67 -32.10
C LEU A 223 -2.06 9.57 -30.92
N GLN A 224 -1.90 10.46 -29.92
CA GLN A 224 -2.81 10.49 -28.77
C GLN A 224 -4.25 10.84 -29.18
N ASP A 225 -4.43 11.78 -30.13
CA ASP A 225 -5.74 12.14 -30.62
C ASP A 225 -6.36 10.98 -31.42
N ASP A 226 -5.61 10.40 -32.37
CA ASP A 226 -6.08 9.31 -33.23
C ASP A 226 -6.52 8.09 -32.38
N PHE A 227 -5.78 7.76 -31.33
CA PHE A 227 -6.14 6.69 -30.42
C PHE A 227 -7.37 7.03 -29.57
N TYR A 228 -7.40 8.21 -28.94
CA TYR A 228 -8.52 8.66 -28.13
C TYR A 228 -9.82 8.70 -28.93
N GLU A 229 -9.81 9.34 -30.13
CA GLU A 229 -10.98 9.47 -30.99
C GLU A 229 -11.51 8.10 -31.41
N HIS A 230 -10.63 7.14 -31.72
CA HIS A 230 -11.04 5.79 -32.04
C HIS A 230 -11.73 5.12 -30.85
N MET A 231 -11.16 5.19 -29.64
CA MET A 231 -11.74 4.56 -28.46
C MET A 231 -13.08 5.17 -28.05
N ILE A 232 -13.23 6.50 -28.18
CA ILE A 232 -14.54 7.15 -28.00
C ILE A 232 -15.56 6.64 -29.03
N GLY A 233 -15.14 6.50 -30.30
CA GLY A 233 -15.98 5.94 -31.38
C GLY A 233 -16.35 4.48 -31.17
N ALA A 234 -15.51 3.70 -30.48
CA ALA A 234 -15.78 2.32 -30.08
C ALA A 234 -16.71 2.20 -28.84
N GLY A 235 -17.06 3.32 -28.19
CA GLY A 235 -18.03 3.35 -27.10
C GLY A 235 -17.44 3.62 -25.70
N TYR A 236 -16.14 3.82 -25.55
CA TYR A 236 -15.46 4.09 -24.26
C TYR A 236 -15.54 5.59 -23.92
N THR A 237 -16.76 6.09 -23.72
CA THR A 237 -17.07 7.53 -23.59
C THR A 237 -16.69 8.16 -22.25
N ASP A 238 -16.40 7.35 -21.26
CA ASP A 238 -15.92 7.72 -19.92
C ASP A 238 -14.43 8.06 -19.87
N LEU A 239 -13.66 7.68 -20.90
CA LEU A 239 -12.25 8.01 -21.01
C LEU A 239 -12.02 9.51 -21.29
N ARG A 240 -10.85 9.95 -20.93
CA ARG A 240 -10.33 11.27 -21.29
C ARG A 240 -9.02 11.13 -22.06
N ARG A 241 -8.81 12.05 -22.96
CA ARG A 241 -7.50 12.18 -23.63
C ARG A 241 -6.45 12.64 -22.64
N GLY A 242 -5.22 12.14 -22.73
CA GLY A 242 -4.07 12.65 -22.00
C GLY A 242 -3.87 14.17 -22.27
N GLU A 243 -3.39 14.93 -21.29
CA GLU A 243 -3.25 16.38 -21.38
C GLU A 243 -2.34 16.82 -22.53
N ARG A 244 -2.79 17.83 -23.27
CA ARG A 244 -2.01 18.44 -24.35
C ARG A 244 -0.93 19.35 -23.76
N GLY A 245 0.30 19.19 -24.24
CA GLY A 245 1.43 20.03 -23.82
C GLY A 245 1.97 19.69 -22.42
N SER A 246 1.57 18.57 -21.81
CA SER A 246 2.23 18.08 -20.61
C SER A 246 3.73 17.92 -20.88
N THR A 247 4.55 18.57 -20.06
CA THR A 247 6.01 18.43 -20.03
C THR A 247 6.47 17.38 -19.02
N GLU A 248 5.51 16.69 -18.36
CA GLU A 248 5.84 15.59 -17.47
C GLU A 248 6.51 14.49 -18.29
N GLU A 249 7.80 14.32 -18.07
CA GLU A 249 8.54 13.19 -18.63
C GLU A 249 7.93 11.92 -18.05
N HIS A 250 7.59 10.99 -18.93
CA HIS A 250 7.23 9.66 -18.52
C HIS A 250 8.46 9.02 -17.90
N LEU A 251 8.43 8.84 -16.57
CA LEU A 251 9.48 8.10 -15.89
C LEU A 251 9.62 6.74 -16.58
N THR A 252 10.85 6.34 -16.86
CA THR A 252 11.10 4.95 -17.25
C THR A 252 10.59 4.03 -16.13
N VAL A 253 10.26 2.78 -16.46
CA VAL A 253 9.83 1.78 -15.45
C VAL A 253 10.80 1.75 -14.26
N THR A 254 12.10 1.89 -14.52
CA THR A 254 13.14 1.93 -13.48
C THR A 254 13.04 3.18 -12.61
N GLN A 255 12.85 4.36 -13.20
CA GLN A 255 12.69 5.62 -12.48
C GLN A 255 11.40 5.61 -11.63
N PHE A 256 10.30 5.13 -12.20
CA PHE A 256 9.05 4.97 -11.47
C PHE A 256 9.21 4.05 -10.24
N LYS A 257 9.90 2.91 -10.40
CA LYS A 257 10.19 1.98 -9.29
C LYS A 257 11.05 2.62 -8.21
N VAL A 258 12.09 3.36 -8.60
CA VAL A 258 12.95 4.10 -7.65
C VAL A 258 12.12 5.12 -6.87
N GLU A 259 11.21 5.82 -7.52
CA GLU A 259 10.34 6.80 -6.85
C GLU A 259 9.32 6.13 -5.90
N GLN A 260 8.75 5.00 -6.31
CA GLN A 260 7.87 4.23 -5.43
C GLN A 260 8.62 3.67 -4.22
N GLU A 261 9.82 3.15 -4.42
CA GLU A 261 10.65 2.62 -3.32
C GLU A 261 11.10 3.74 -2.38
N LYS A 262 11.36 4.95 -2.89
CA LYS A 262 11.61 6.13 -2.07
C LYS A 262 10.41 6.50 -1.20
N LYS A 263 9.20 6.51 -1.75
CA LYS A 263 7.95 6.75 -0.98
C LYS A 263 7.71 5.69 0.09
N ARG A 264 8.01 4.43 -0.21
CA ARG A 264 7.94 3.34 0.78
C ARG A 264 8.94 3.54 1.92
N LEU A 265 10.16 3.94 1.58
CA LEU A 265 11.19 4.24 2.57
C LEU A 265 10.77 5.42 3.46
N GLU A 266 10.18 6.46 2.87
CA GLU A 266 9.63 7.60 3.61
C GLU A 266 8.51 7.16 4.57
N ALA A 267 7.53 6.39 4.10
CA ALA A 267 6.45 5.84 4.92
C ALA A 267 6.98 4.91 6.04
N TYR A 268 7.94 4.04 5.72
CA TYR A 268 8.58 3.19 6.72
C TYR A 268 9.33 3.99 7.78
N THR A 269 10.01 5.08 7.37
CA THR A 269 10.72 5.97 8.28
C THR A 269 9.73 6.70 9.22
N GLU A 270 8.59 7.12 8.70
CA GLU A 270 7.51 7.75 9.48
C GLU A 270 6.94 6.77 10.51
N THR A 271 6.59 5.54 10.09
CA THR A 271 6.11 4.49 10.99
C THR A 271 7.13 4.19 12.09
N LYS A 272 8.43 4.13 11.74
CA LYS A 272 9.51 3.92 12.71
C LYS A 272 9.59 5.05 13.73
N LEU A 273 9.45 6.30 13.31
CA LEU A 273 9.45 7.45 14.22
C LEU A 273 8.22 7.43 15.14
N GLU A 274 7.06 7.04 14.65
CA GLU A 274 5.84 6.87 15.46
C GLU A 274 6.01 5.77 16.51
N THR A 275 6.60 4.64 16.13
CA THR A 275 6.88 3.52 17.04
C THR A 275 7.86 3.94 18.13
N LEU A 276 8.95 4.64 17.77
CA LEU A 276 9.90 5.17 18.76
C LEU A 276 9.25 6.17 19.72
N ALA A 277 8.38 7.04 19.22
CA ALA A 277 7.63 7.98 20.07
C ALA A 277 6.61 7.28 20.98
N ALA A 278 6.04 6.15 20.54
CA ALA A 278 5.17 5.32 21.37
C ALA A 278 5.95 4.63 22.51
N ILE A 279 7.13 4.08 22.20
CA ILE A 279 8.04 3.47 23.20
C ILE A 279 8.45 4.50 24.25
N ASP A 280 8.82 5.73 23.84
CA ASP A 280 9.21 6.81 24.77
C ASP A 280 8.05 7.21 25.68
N ARG A 281 6.82 7.32 25.13
CA ARG A 281 5.61 7.59 25.93
C ARG A 281 5.33 6.49 26.94
N LEU A 282 5.35 5.22 26.52
CA LEU A 282 5.12 4.07 27.39
C LEU A 282 6.18 3.97 28.48
N GLY A 283 7.45 4.25 28.16
CA GLY A 283 8.52 4.31 29.16
C GLY A 283 8.32 5.41 30.20
N THR A 284 7.83 6.57 29.76
CA THR A 284 7.51 7.68 30.67
C THR A 284 6.30 7.33 31.57
N GLU A 285 5.28 6.71 31.04
CA GLU A 285 4.10 6.25 31.79
C GLU A 285 4.46 5.16 32.79
N GLU A 286 5.29 4.21 32.42
CA GLU A 286 5.79 3.15 33.30
C GLU A 286 6.55 3.74 34.49
N LEU A 287 7.46 4.71 34.24
CA LEU A 287 8.18 5.41 35.30
C LEU A 287 7.25 6.15 36.26
N GLN A 288 6.23 6.86 35.73
CA GLN A 288 5.23 7.53 36.57
C GLN A 288 4.46 6.55 37.45
N LYS A 289 4.10 5.38 36.89
CA LYS A 289 3.39 4.33 37.64
C LYS A 289 4.26 3.69 38.72
N GLN A 290 5.54 3.53 38.47
CA GLN A 290 6.51 3.10 39.50
C GLN A 290 6.60 4.11 40.66
N GLU A 291 6.63 5.42 40.36
CA GLU A 291 6.62 6.44 41.41
C GLU A 291 5.32 6.47 42.23
N GLU A 292 4.17 6.31 41.56
CA GLU A 292 2.88 6.19 42.25
C GLU A 292 2.83 4.96 43.15
N LEU A 293 3.31 3.80 42.67
CA LEU A 293 3.40 2.59 43.48
C LEU A 293 4.23 2.78 44.70
N ALA A 294 5.44 3.35 44.58
CA ALA A 294 6.33 3.64 45.71
C ALA A 294 5.69 4.57 46.75
N LYS A 295 4.86 5.56 46.30
CA LYS A 295 4.10 6.42 47.22
C LYS A 295 3.03 5.64 47.98
N ILE A 296 2.31 4.74 47.30
CA ILE A 296 1.26 3.90 47.91
C ILE A 296 1.88 2.92 48.90
N GLU A 297 2.99 2.29 48.57
CA GLU A 297 3.74 1.38 49.45
C GLU A 297 4.15 2.06 50.75
N ARG A 298 4.76 3.27 50.65
CA ARG A 298 5.12 4.07 51.83
C ARG A 298 3.92 4.47 52.69
N GLN A 299 2.78 4.75 52.06
CA GLN A 299 1.54 5.05 52.80
C GLN A 299 1.00 3.81 53.51
N THR A 300 1.06 2.65 52.85
CA THR A 300 0.63 1.37 53.42
C THR A 300 1.50 0.97 54.60
N GLU A 301 2.83 1.10 54.48
CA GLU A 301 3.78 0.85 55.56
C GLU A 301 3.48 1.73 56.79
N LYS A 302 3.34 3.05 56.57
CA LYS A 302 2.98 4.00 57.68
C LYS A 302 1.64 3.69 58.31
N ALA A 303 0.65 3.23 57.58
CA ALA A 303 -0.63 2.85 58.12
C ALA A 303 -0.54 1.52 58.90
N GLN A 304 0.26 0.58 58.46
CA GLN A 304 0.56 -0.68 59.15
C GLN A 304 1.30 -0.42 60.47
N ASP A 305 2.30 0.49 60.48
CA ASP A 305 3.02 0.88 61.68
C ASP A 305 2.13 1.47 62.71
N LYS A 306 1.19 2.35 62.29
CA LYS A 306 0.18 2.93 63.23
C LYS A 306 -0.74 1.85 63.79
N LEU A 307 -1.20 0.91 62.98
CA LEU A 307 -2.02 -0.21 63.43
C LEU A 307 -1.25 -1.09 64.42
N ASN A 308 0.01 -1.43 64.09
CA ASN A 308 0.90 -2.19 64.96
C ASN A 308 1.19 -1.51 66.31
N ALA A 309 1.24 -0.19 66.33
CA ALA A 309 1.43 0.57 67.57
C ALA A 309 0.16 0.59 68.45
N VAL A 310 -1.03 0.58 67.85
CA VAL A 310 -2.30 0.59 68.60
C VAL A 310 -2.67 -0.80 69.19
N VAL A 311 -2.38 -1.86 68.43
CA VAL A 311 -2.74 -3.24 68.85
C VAL A 311 -2.10 -3.63 70.21
N PRO A 312 -0.81 -3.44 70.50
CA PRO A 312 -0.24 -3.69 71.80
C PRO A 312 -0.92 -2.90 72.95
N VAL A 313 -1.16 -1.63 72.71
CA VAL A 313 -1.83 -0.74 73.72
C VAL A 313 -3.21 -1.27 74.10
N VAL A 314 -3.96 -1.76 73.12
CA VAL A 314 -5.27 -2.39 73.36
C VAL A 314 -5.11 -3.74 74.09
N GLN A 315 -4.14 -4.53 73.66
CA GLN A 315 -3.83 -5.81 74.33
C GLN A 315 -3.40 -5.64 75.76
N ASP A 316 -2.52 -4.65 76.06
CA ASP A 316 -2.06 -4.33 77.41
C ASP A 316 -3.20 -3.77 78.26
N ALA A 317 -4.08 -2.95 77.69
CA ALA A 317 -5.26 -2.45 78.37
C ALA A 317 -6.25 -3.61 78.71
N VAL A 318 -6.46 -4.56 77.79
CA VAL A 318 -7.28 -5.76 78.05
C VAL A 318 -6.61 -6.67 79.07
N LYS A 319 -5.29 -6.85 79.02
CA LYS A 319 -4.52 -7.66 79.98
C LYS A 319 -4.60 -6.98 81.35
N PHE A 320 -4.32 -5.69 81.47
CA PHE A 320 -4.43 -4.90 82.67
C PHE A 320 -5.84 -5.00 83.26
N ALA A 321 -6.90 -4.84 82.40
CA ALA A 321 -8.27 -4.97 82.87
C ALA A 321 -8.57 -6.38 83.42
N ARG A 322 -8.05 -7.46 82.80
CA ARG A 322 -8.21 -8.84 83.27
C ARG A 322 -7.47 -9.10 84.59
N GLU A 323 -6.24 -8.62 84.68
CA GLU A 323 -5.39 -8.82 85.89
C GLU A 323 -5.86 -8.01 87.09
N ASN A 324 -6.47 -6.88 86.85
CA ASN A 324 -6.94 -5.96 87.90
C ASN A 324 -8.46 -5.99 88.13
N ILE A 325 -9.17 -6.96 87.53
CA ILE A 325 -10.60 -7.17 87.77
C ILE A 325 -10.90 -7.38 89.27
N SER A 326 -9.91 -7.92 90.01
CA SER A 326 -9.95 -8.12 91.45
C SER A 326 -9.85 -6.85 92.28
N TYR A 327 -9.36 -5.74 91.68
CA TYR A 327 -9.19 -4.42 92.35
C TYR A 327 -10.14 -3.37 91.76
N PHE A 328 -11.24 -3.75 91.14
CA PHE A 328 -12.23 -2.85 90.67
C PHE A 328 -12.84 -1.97 91.76
N GLU A 329 -12.77 -2.52 93.00
CA GLU A 329 -13.23 -1.80 94.20
C GLU A 329 -12.44 -0.52 94.40
N ASP A 330 -11.17 -0.48 94.09
CA ASP A 330 -10.28 0.74 94.22
C ASP A 330 -10.60 1.79 93.15
N LEU A 331 -11.20 1.45 92.03
CA LEU A 331 -11.62 2.35 90.97
C LEU A 331 -13.02 2.97 91.26
N ILE A 332 -13.79 2.32 92.13
CA ILE A 332 -15.12 2.75 92.52
C ILE A 332 -15.00 3.78 93.70
N PRO A 333 -15.41 4.98 93.50
CA PRO A 333 -15.36 6.00 94.60
C PRO A 333 -16.14 5.48 95.78
N GLU A 334 -15.58 5.63 96.97
CA GLU A 334 -16.29 5.27 98.21
C GLU A 334 -17.55 6.10 98.42
N ALA A 335 -18.60 5.50 98.99
CA ALA A 335 -19.82 6.16 99.38
C ALA A 335 -19.63 6.97 100.62
N GLY A 336 -20.11 8.17 100.65
CA GLY A 336 -20.07 8.99 101.84
C GLY A 336 -20.98 8.45 103.01
N PRO A 337 -20.67 8.70 104.29
CA PRO A 337 -21.34 8.05 105.45
C PRO A 337 -22.83 8.28 105.53
N LEU A 338 -23.39 9.25 104.80
CA LEU A 338 -24.83 9.56 104.73
C LEU A 338 -25.34 9.69 103.31
N GLU A 339 -24.63 9.16 102.36
CA GLU A 339 -24.96 9.27 100.93
C GLU A 339 -26.00 8.20 100.52
N SER A 340 -27.11 8.65 99.91
CA SER A 340 -28.11 7.76 99.44
C SER A 340 -27.59 6.92 98.20
N ALA A 341 -28.02 5.67 98.08
CA ALA A 341 -27.66 4.85 96.94
C ALA A 341 -27.97 5.49 95.62
N LYS A 342 -29.01 6.30 95.50
CA LYS A 342 -29.38 7.07 94.31
C LYS A 342 -28.35 8.14 94.02
N SER A 343 -27.94 8.92 94.99
CA SER A 343 -26.97 9.99 94.86
C SER A 343 -25.58 9.41 94.46
N TYR A 344 -25.15 8.37 95.13
CA TYR A 344 -23.91 7.64 94.81
C TYR A 344 -23.89 7.18 93.40
N ARG A 345 -24.95 6.47 92.91
CA ARG A 345 -25.05 6.03 91.54
C ARG A 345 -25.02 7.21 90.54
N GLU A 346 -25.79 8.23 90.74
CA GLU A 346 -25.93 9.32 89.78
C GLU A 346 -24.71 10.26 89.75
N LYS A 347 -24.10 10.53 90.93
CA LYS A 347 -23.00 11.49 91.01
C LYS A 347 -21.61 10.90 90.89
N LYS A 348 -21.43 9.65 91.24
CA LYS A 348 -20.08 8.99 91.22
C LYS A 348 -19.98 7.85 90.20
N ILE A 349 -20.91 6.97 90.19
CA ILE A 349 -20.78 5.72 89.29
C ILE A 349 -21.13 6.00 87.86
N MET A 350 -22.24 6.72 87.61
CA MET A 350 -22.66 6.97 86.20
C MET A 350 -21.63 7.86 85.45
N PRO A 351 -21.05 8.94 86.04
CA PRO A 351 -19.98 9.68 85.37
C PRO A 351 -18.71 8.84 85.07
N LEU A 352 -18.36 7.97 85.99
CA LEU A 352 -17.21 7.06 85.81
C LEU A 352 -17.47 6.08 84.63
N ILE A 353 -18.65 5.45 84.64
CA ILE A 353 -19.06 4.59 83.55
C ILE A 353 -19.10 5.33 82.23
N HIS A 354 -19.69 6.52 82.17
CA HIS A 354 -19.69 7.31 80.90
C HIS A 354 -18.28 7.61 80.48
N LYS A 355 -17.39 8.05 81.33
CA LYS A 355 -15.98 8.34 81.00
C LYS A 355 -15.23 7.12 80.45
N LEU A 356 -15.45 5.94 81.03
CA LEU A 356 -14.89 4.67 80.56
C LEU A 356 -15.44 4.28 79.20
N MET A 357 -16.78 4.38 79.05
CA MET A 357 -17.44 4.04 77.75
C MET A 357 -17.01 5.02 76.65
N ASP A 358 -16.88 6.31 76.94
CA ASP A 358 -16.43 7.28 75.92
C ASP A 358 -14.99 6.98 75.44
N LYS A 359 -14.08 6.63 76.37
CA LYS A 359 -12.74 6.21 76.03
C LYS A 359 -12.74 4.93 75.20
N PHE A 360 -13.51 3.92 75.57
CA PHE A 360 -13.63 2.66 74.86
C PHE A 360 -14.17 2.88 73.47
N LEU A 361 -15.26 3.64 73.33
CA LEU A 361 -15.85 3.95 72.00
C LEU A 361 -14.88 4.78 71.12
N GLY A 362 -14.09 5.66 71.74
CA GLY A 362 -13.07 6.44 71.02
C GLY A 362 -11.98 5.53 70.41
N LEU A 363 -11.42 4.63 71.22
CA LEU A 363 -10.42 3.67 70.78
C LEU A 363 -11.01 2.67 69.71
N TYR A 364 -12.22 2.21 69.91
CA TYR A 364 -12.90 1.32 68.98
C TYR A 364 -13.12 1.96 67.61
N ARG A 365 -13.57 3.24 67.60
CA ARG A 365 -13.68 4.00 66.32
C ARG A 365 -12.34 4.15 65.62
N GLN A 366 -11.28 4.48 66.36
CA GLN A 366 -9.92 4.62 65.77
C GLN A 366 -9.47 3.30 65.12
N ILE A 367 -9.72 2.17 65.74
CA ILE A 367 -9.38 0.84 65.15
C ILE A 367 -10.18 0.58 63.90
N ILE A 368 -11.48 0.87 63.86
CA ILE A 368 -12.31 0.70 62.69
C ILE A 368 -11.81 1.59 61.54
N ASP A 369 -11.56 2.88 61.79
CA ASP A 369 -11.09 3.84 60.84
C ASP A 369 -9.73 3.41 60.25
N LEU A 370 -8.80 2.95 61.06
CA LEU A 370 -7.50 2.44 60.61
C LEU A 370 -7.63 1.18 59.75
N LYS A 371 -8.55 0.29 60.15
CA LYS A 371 -8.81 -0.91 59.38
C LYS A 371 -9.39 -0.63 58.00
N GLU A 372 -10.37 0.29 57.92
CA GLU A 372 -10.91 0.74 56.62
C GLU A 372 -9.86 1.45 55.75
N GLN A 373 -8.98 2.26 56.34
CA GLN A 373 -7.88 2.89 55.63
C GLN A 373 -6.92 1.85 55.04
N MET A 374 -6.56 0.84 55.82
CA MET A 374 -5.71 -0.30 55.36
C MET A 374 -6.34 -1.03 54.22
N GLU A 375 -7.62 -1.39 54.29
CA GLU A 375 -8.32 -2.08 53.18
C GLU A 375 -8.34 -1.24 51.90
N LYS A 376 -8.58 0.07 52.01
CA LYS A 376 -8.54 0.99 50.86
C LYS A 376 -7.15 1.10 50.27
N LEU A 377 -6.10 1.17 51.07
CA LEU A 377 -4.71 1.22 50.62
C LEU A 377 -4.28 -0.10 49.95
N GLN A 378 -4.64 -1.25 50.51
CA GLN A 378 -4.38 -2.57 49.92
C GLN A 378 -5.02 -2.72 48.55
N LYS A 379 -6.29 -2.29 48.39
CA LYS A 379 -6.97 -2.31 47.07
C LYS A 379 -6.28 -1.38 46.05
N ARG A 380 -5.81 -0.20 46.52
CA ARG A 380 -5.05 0.72 45.64
C ARG A 380 -3.69 0.17 45.26
N LEU A 381 -2.99 -0.48 46.18
CA LEU A 381 -1.71 -1.13 45.93
C LEU A 381 -1.86 -2.23 44.86
N SER A 382 -2.81 -3.16 45.06
CA SER A 382 -3.05 -4.26 44.12
C SER A 382 -3.51 -3.79 42.74
N ARG A 383 -4.12 -2.60 42.64
CA ARG A 383 -4.47 -2.01 41.34
C ARG A 383 -3.23 -1.41 40.69
N ALA A 384 -2.43 -0.65 41.43
CA ALA A 384 -1.22 -0.02 40.95
C ALA A 384 -0.15 -1.06 40.48
N GLU A 385 -0.04 -2.18 41.21
CA GLU A 385 0.82 -3.32 40.81
C GLU A 385 0.38 -3.89 39.47
N ARG A 386 -0.91 -4.16 39.28
CA ARG A 386 -1.45 -4.65 37.99
C ARG A 386 -1.24 -3.67 36.85
N ASP A 387 -1.45 -2.38 37.09
CA ASP A 387 -1.25 -1.34 36.09
C ASP A 387 0.24 -1.27 35.68
N ARG A 388 1.18 -1.29 36.65
CA ARG A 388 2.63 -1.37 36.39
C ARG A 388 2.98 -2.58 35.53
N ASP A 389 2.52 -3.77 35.90
CA ASP A 389 2.85 -5.01 35.21
C ASP A 389 2.30 -4.98 33.78
N HIS A 390 1.10 -4.44 33.58
CA HIS A 390 0.51 -4.26 32.26
C HIS A 390 1.36 -3.35 31.35
N PHE A 391 1.78 -2.17 31.86
CA PHE A 391 2.63 -1.27 31.09
C PHE A 391 4.02 -1.83 30.83
N LYS A 392 4.56 -2.56 31.78
CA LYS A 392 5.85 -3.26 31.60
C LYS A 392 5.76 -4.30 30.49
N ASP A 393 4.72 -5.13 30.48
CA ASP A 393 4.50 -6.13 29.43
C ASP A 393 4.27 -5.49 28.04
N GLN A 394 3.57 -4.37 27.96
CA GLN A 394 3.40 -3.62 26.72
C GLN A 394 4.73 -3.07 26.21
N LEU A 395 5.51 -2.43 27.08
CA LEU A 395 6.81 -1.88 26.73
C LEU A 395 7.78 -2.98 26.25
N GLU A 396 7.80 -4.13 26.94
CA GLU A 396 8.64 -5.27 26.58
C GLU A 396 8.27 -5.82 25.18
N LYS A 397 6.99 -6.01 24.90
CA LYS A 397 6.48 -6.43 23.59
C LYS A 397 6.85 -5.44 22.47
N GLU A 398 6.64 -4.14 22.68
CA GLU A 398 6.99 -3.13 21.67
C GLU A 398 8.50 -3.04 21.45
N THR A 399 9.29 -3.24 22.49
CA THR A 399 10.75 -3.24 22.40
C THR A 399 11.27 -4.48 21.66
N GLU A 400 10.71 -5.66 21.92
CA GLU A 400 11.01 -6.91 21.21
C GLU A 400 10.64 -6.80 19.74
N ASN A 401 9.40 -6.37 19.41
CA ASN A 401 8.96 -6.15 18.04
C ASN A 401 9.90 -5.19 17.28
N SER A 402 10.34 -4.13 17.92
CA SER A 402 11.27 -3.16 17.33
C SER A 402 12.66 -3.73 17.11
N ALA A 403 13.15 -4.58 18.01
CA ALA A 403 14.45 -5.27 17.90
C ALA A 403 14.43 -6.30 16.77
N ASP A 404 13.39 -7.12 16.70
CA ASP A 404 13.18 -8.14 15.65
C ASP A 404 13.11 -7.49 14.26
N LEU A 405 12.32 -6.42 14.11
CA LEU A 405 12.25 -5.66 12.85
C LEU A 405 13.59 -5.08 12.40
N LEU A 406 14.44 -4.64 13.35
CA LEU A 406 15.78 -4.14 13.07
C LEU A 406 16.75 -5.26 12.66
N GLU A 407 16.63 -6.43 13.27
CA GLU A 407 17.45 -7.59 12.93
C GLU A 407 17.05 -8.18 11.58
N ASP A 408 15.77 -8.34 11.31
CA ASP A 408 15.23 -8.73 10.02
C ASP A 408 15.66 -7.79 8.89
N ALA A 409 15.60 -6.48 9.12
CA ALA A 409 16.08 -5.50 8.16
C ALA A 409 17.59 -5.61 7.89
N ARG A 410 18.39 -5.88 8.91
CA ARG A 410 19.86 -6.12 8.78
C ARG A 410 20.14 -7.42 8.02
N ASP A 411 19.42 -8.48 8.32
CA ASP A 411 19.58 -9.77 7.66
C ASP A 411 19.14 -9.69 6.19
N LEU A 412 18.06 -9.01 5.90
CA LEU A 412 17.66 -8.72 4.53
C LEU A 412 18.75 -7.94 3.77
N MET A 413 19.39 -6.96 4.40
CA MET A 413 20.52 -6.24 3.80
C MET A 413 21.76 -7.13 3.61
N ARG A 414 22.03 -8.09 4.50
CA ARG A 414 23.12 -9.07 4.36
C ARG A 414 22.85 -10.00 3.18
N VAL A 415 21.62 -10.52 3.07
CA VAL A 415 21.17 -11.38 1.98
C VAL A 415 21.21 -10.63 0.64
N LYS A 416 20.74 -9.37 0.58
CA LYS A 416 20.81 -8.52 -0.62
C LYS A 416 22.26 -8.28 -1.08
N ARG A 417 23.21 -8.10 -0.14
CA ARG A 417 24.63 -7.98 -0.48
C ARG A 417 25.25 -9.27 -1.00
N ALA A 418 24.87 -10.41 -0.45
CA ALA A 418 25.43 -11.72 -0.81
C ALA A 418 24.88 -12.26 -2.15
N LEU A 419 23.60 -12.11 -2.40
CA LEU A 419 22.90 -12.71 -3.54
C LEU A 419 22.62 -11.70 -4.68
N GLY A 420 22.80 -10.40 -4.43
CA GLY A 420 22.35 -9.33 -5.31
C GLY A 420 20.90 -8.94 -5.05
N GLN A 421 20.63 -7.64 -5.09
CA GLN A 421 19.32 -7.07 -4.75
C GLN A 421 18.21 -7.64 -5.63
N GLU A 422 18.46 -7.79 -6.92
CA GLU A 422 17.48 -8.24 -7.91
C GLU A 422 16.99 -9.68 -7.66
N LYS A 423 17.88 -10.59 -7.26
CA LYS A 423 17.52 -11.98 -6.94
C LYS A 423 16.68 -12.06 -5.66
N VAL A 424 17.02 -11.29 -4.66
CA VAL A 424 16.31 -11.27 -3.38
C VAL A 424 14.91 -10.68 -3.57
N ASP A 425 14.78 -9.58 -4.31
CA ASP A 425 13.50 -8.96 -4.60
C ASP A 425 12.57 -9.90 -5.41
N THR A 426 13.16 -10.72 -6.31
CA THR A 426 12.39 -11.74 -7.04
C THR A 426 11.87 -12.84 -6.12
N VAL A 427 12.70 -13.36 -5.21
CA VAL A 427 12.30 -14.39 -4.24
C VAL A 427 11.21 -13.86 -3.30
N ILE A 428 11.36 -12.63 -2.80
CA ILE A 428 10.37 -12.00 -1.94
C ILE A 428 9.03 -11.84 -2.68
N ALA A 429 9.04 -11.44 -3.94
CA ALA A 429 7.83 -11.29 -4.74
C ALA A 429 7.09 -12.62 -4.92
N VAL A 430 7.82 -13.71 -5.20
CA VAL A 430 7.25 -15.06 -5.33
C VAL A 430 6.62 -15.53 -4.03
N GLU A 431 7.31 -15.39 -2.89
CA GLU A 431 6.78 -15.84 -1.59
C GLU A 431 5.57 -15.00 -1.13
N ARG A 432 5.57 -13.69 -1.40
CA ARG A 432 4.38 -12.85 -1.12
C ARG A 432 3.16 -13.28 -1.93
N THR A 433 3.35 -13.71 -3.18
CA THR A 433 2.26 -14.24 -4.00
C THR A 433 1.72 -15.55 -3.43
N ARG A 434 2.59 -16.41 -2.91
CA ARG A 434 2.19 -17.65 -2.23
C ARG A 434 1.44 -17.39 -0.93
N ASP A 435 1.89 -16.40 -0.16
CA ASP A 435 1.24 -16.04 1.10
C ASP A 435 -0.15 -15.42 0.87
N SER A 436 -0.30 -14.56 -0.14
CA SER A 436 -1.62 -14.02 -0.49
C SER A 436 -2.58 -15.10 -1.01
N ALA A 437 -2.09 -16.08 -1.77
CA ALA A 437 -2.90 -17.23 -2.19
C ALA A 437 -3.35 -18.07 -0.99
N ARG A 438 -2.46 -18.35 -0.02
CA ARG A 438 -2.78 -19.05 1.22
C ARG A 438 -3.79 -18.27 2.07
N ALA A 439 -3.63 -16.96 2.18
CA ALA A 439 -4.55 -16.10 2.91
C ALA A 439 -5.95 -16.08 2.28
N ALA A 440 -6.04 -16.02 0.95
CA ALA A 440 -7.29 -16.11 0.22
C ALA A 440 -7.98 -17.47 0.41
N GLU A 441 -7.23 -18.57 0.37
CA GLU A 441 -7.74 -19.91 0.63
C GLU A 441 -8.26 -20.05 2.07
N GLN A 442 -7.53 -19.52 3.06
CA GLN A 442 -7.98 -19.50 4.45
C GLN A 442 -9.24 -18.66 4.66
N ALA A 443 -9.31 -17.48 4.03
CA ALA A 443 -10.49 -16.63 4.10
C ALA A 443 -11.72 -17.29 3.47
N GLU A 444 -11.55 -18.00 2.36
CA GLU A 444 -12.63 -18.75 1.72
C GLU A 444 -13.07 -19.94 2.60
N LEU A 445 -12.13 -20.65 3.21
CA LEU A 445 -12.42 -21.74 4.16
C LEU A 445 -13.20 -21.25 5.40
N GLU A 446 -12.84 -20.07 5.91
CA GLU A 446 -13.58 -19.43 7.00
C GLU A 446 -14.97 -18.97 6.57
N ARG A 447 -15.13 -18.44 5.37
CA ARG A 447 -16.44 -18.11 4.80
C ARG A 447 -17.33 -19.36 4.71
N GLN A 448 -16.80 -20.45 4.18
CA GLN A 448 -17.51 -21.73 4.09
C GLN A 448 -17.90 -22.27 5.47
N ARG A 449 -16.99 -22.22 6.45
CA ARG A 449 -17.28 -22.59 7.84
C ARG A 449 -18.38 -21.71 8.47
N LYS A 450 -18.36 -20.39 8.24
CA LYS A 450 -19.41 -19.48 8.72
C LYS A 450 -20.76 -19.75 8.04
N LEU A 451 -20.78 -20.08 6.75
CA LEU A 451 -21.98 -20.46 6.01
C LEU A 451 -22.53 -21.81 6.47
N ALA A 452 -21.68 -22.80 6.72
CA ALA A 452 -22.08 -24.10 7.26
C ALA A 452 -22.70 -23.97 8.66
N ARG A 453 -22.09 -23.17 9.55
CA ARG A 453 -22.66 -22.86 10.89
C ARG A 453 -24.02 -22.15 10.82
N LYS A 454 -24.22 -21.26 9.83
CA LYS A 454 -25.51 -20.60 9.60
C LYS A 454 -26.59 -21.57 9.06
N ARG A 455 -26.20 -22.61 8.32
CA ARG A 455 -27.13 -23.65 7.83
C ARG A 455 -27.51 -24.61 8.94
N SER A 456 -26.57 -25.11 9.76
CA SER A 456 -26.86 -25.99 10.88
C SER A 456 -27.70 -25.34 12.00
N GLY A 457 -27.58 -24.01 12.19
CA GLY A 457 -28.41 -23.27 13.16
C GLY A 457 -29.81 -22.88 12.64
N ARG A 458 -30.19 -23.24 11.41
CA ARG A 458 -31.54 -23.07 10.86
C ARG A 458 -32.42 -24.35 10.91
N ASP A 459 -31.79 -25.50 11.07
CA ASP A 459 -32.52 -26.79 11.15
C ASP A 459 -32.98 -27.12 12.58
N ASP A 460 -32.56 -26.32 13.59
CA ASP A 460 -32.95 -26.45 15.00
C ASP A 460 -34.01 -25.41 15.45
N ARG A 461 -34.83 -24.89 14.53
CA ARG A 461 -35.96 -24.01 14.87
C ARG A 461 -37.26 -24.48 14.21
#